data_61525819bb504a04067ba56e1d8979f1
#
_entry.id   61525819bb504a04067ba56e1d8979f1
#
_cell.length_a   1.000
_cell.length_b   1.000
_cell.length_c   1.000
_cell.angle_alpha   90.00
_cell.angle_beta   90.00
_cell.angle_gamma   90.00
#
_symmetry.space_group_name_H-M   'P 1'
#
loop_
_entity.id
_entity.type
_entity.pdbx_description
1 polymer ?
#
loop_
_entity_poly.entity_id
_entity_poly.type
_entity_poly.pdbx_seq_one_letter_code
_entity_poly.pdbx_strand_id
1 'polypeptide(L)'
;MVTNDNLPKVLVVGINAWREDGTAHTLMDIFRCWNPDKLALVYSRTDMPNTTVCKHYFQISETQVMRSVFQPWICAGKEVQNQPVDKTADATAEHERYAKAHKKASLWMPLAREIVWKLGHWKTNALKMFVKNFDPDILFIPIYPTVYMGWIQKYIINLAGKPTVCYLADDNYSYDSCKGILQYVHRYWLRQQVGPIARKSNQMFVIVDKEKEDTDRRFGTDSVILTKSIDFTGKIYKHHTPSIPLKFVYT
;
A
#
# COMPACT_ATOMS: atom_id res chain seq x y z
N MET A 1 -12.04 12.28 -17.95
CA MET A 1 -11.68 10.88 -18.27
C MET A 1 -12.94 10.06 -18.41
N VAL A 2 -13.04 9.21 -19.42
CA VAL A 2 -14.16 8.28 -19.55
C VAL A 2 -13.90 7.09 -18.62
N THR A 3 -14.77 6.89 -17.65
CA THR A 3 -14.70 5.71 -16.77
C THR A 3 -15.26 4.49 -17.50
N ASN A 4 -14.61 3.34 -17.34
CA ASN A 4 -15.04 2.10 -18.00
C ASN A 4 -15.85 1.24 -17.01
N ASP A 5 -17.16 1.18 -17.21
CA ASP A 5 -18.07 0.41 -16.37
C ASP A 5 -17.96 -1.12 -16.55
N ASN A 6 -17.27 -1.59 -17.59
CA ASN A 6 -17.06 -3.03 -17.81
C ASN A 6 -15.91 -3.61 -16.98
N LEU A 7 -15.14 -2.77 -16.28
CA LEU A 7 -14.06 -3.23 -15.42
C LEU A 7 -14.60 -3.88 -14.14
N PRO A 8 -13.87 -4.88 -13.56
CA PRO A 8 -14.29 -5.58 -12.36
C PRO A 8 -14.25 -4.69 -11.11
N LYS A 9 -14.95 -5.12 -10.06
CA LYS A 9 -14.81 -4.54 -8.71
C LYS A 9 -13.49 -4.96 -8.09
N VAL A 10 -12.66 -3.99 -7.70
CA VAL A 10 -11.33 -4.24 -7.17
C VAL A 10 -11.21 -3.71 -5.74
N LEU A 11 -10.77 -4.57 -4.83
CA LEU A 11 -10.36 -4.17 -3.49
C LEU A 11 -8.83 -4.11 -3.42
N VAL A 12 -8.30 -2.91 -3.20
CA VAL A 12 -6.88 -2.67 -3.00
C VAL A 12 -6.55 -2.72 -1.51
N VAL A 13 -5.46 -3.39 -1.14
CA VAL A 13 -5.00 -3.47 0.26
C VAL A 13 -3.63 -2.85 0.38
N GLY A 14 -3.61 -1.55 0.71
CA GLY A 14 -2.41 -0.70 0.68
C GLY A 14 -2.04 -0.07 2.01
N ILE A 15 -0.94 0.68 2.03
CA ILE A 15 -0.48 1.41 3.21
C ILE A 15 -1.09 2.81 3.27
N ASN A 16 -1.04 3.55 2.16
CA ASN A 16 -1.36 4.97 2.11
C ASN A 16 -2.80 5.21 1.66
N ALA A 17 -3.44 6.24 2.20
CA ALA A 17 -4.63 6.80 1.58
C ALA A 17 -4.31 7.35 0.19
N TRP A 18 -5.26 7.29 -0.73
CA TRP A 18 -5.12 7.93 -2.03
C TRP A 18 -5.45 9.42 -1.94
N ARG A 19 -4.51 10.24 -2.37
CA ARG A 19 -4.60 11.70 -2.24
C ARG A 19 -4.02 12.39 -3.47
N GLU A 20 -4.70 13.42 -3.98
CA GLU A 20 -4.21 14.24 -5.10
C GLU A 20 -3.06 15.16 -4.71
N ASP A 21 -2.97 15.54 -3.43
CA ASP A 21 -1.89 16.36 -2.87
C ASP A 21 -0.74 15.55 -2.24
N GLY A 22 -0.77 14.23 -2.36
CA GLY A 22 0.25 13.33 -1.86
C GLY A 22 1.40 13.12 -2.84
N THR A 23 2.39 12.31 -2.43
CA THR A 23 3.52 11.90 -3.29
C THR A 23 3.38 10.48 -3.82
N ALA A 24 2.46 9.68 -3.29
CA ALA A 24 2.29 8.26 -3.60
C ALA A 24 1.14 8.03 -4.60
N HIS A 25 1.30 8.52 -5.83
CA HIS A 25 0.25 8.46 -6.85
C HIS A 25 0.20 7.16 -7.66
N THR A 26 1.26 6.34 -7.65
CA THR A 26 1.42 5.21 -8.57
C THR A 26 0.20 4.28 -8.61
N LEU A 27 -0.30 3.85 -7.46
CA LEU A 27 -1.48 2.97 -7.42
C LEU A 27 -2.75 3.70 -7.86
N MET A 28 -2.94 4.93 -7.42
CA MET A 28 -4.07 5.75 -7.82
C MET A 28 -4.10 5.96 -9.33
N ASP A 29 -2.94 6.21 -9.95
CA ASP A 29 -2.81 6.42 -11.39
C ASP A 29 -3.14 5.16 -12.20
N ILE A 30 -2.80 3.97 -11.70
CA ILE A 30 -3.18 2.69 -12.32
C ILE A 30 -4.71 2.57 -12.42
N PHE A 31 -5.44 3.04 -11.41
CA PHE A 31 -6.90 2.89 -11.32
C PHE A 31 -7.70 4.11 -11.79
N ARG A 32 -7.07 5.15 -12.35
CA ARG A 32 -7.78 6.38 -12.78
C ARG A 32 -8.90 6.17 -13.80
N CYS A 33 -8.83 5.11 -14.60
CA CYS A 33 -9.86 4.79 -15.60
C CYS A 33 -11.00 3.90 -15.06
N TRP A 34 -10.93 3.46 -13.79
CA TRP A 34 -12.00 2.69 -13.16
C TRP A 34 -13.19 3.55 -12.78
N ASN A 35 -14.38 2.95 -12.77
CA ASN A 35 -15.51 3.54 -12.09
C ASN A 35 -15.23 3.60 -10.57
N PRO A 36 -15.29 4.79 -9.93
CA PRO A 36 -14.99 4.95 -8.51
C PRO A 36 -15.87 4.10 -7.57
N ASP A 37 -17.09 3.72 -7.99
CA ASP A 37 -17.97 2.83 -7.23
C ASP A 37 -17.53 1.36 -7.27
N LYS A 38 -16.65 1.00 -8.19
CA LYS A 38 -16.07 -0.34 -8.34
C LYS A 38 -14.68 -0.47 -7.70
N LEU A 39 -14.23 0.56 -7.00
CA LEU A 39 -12.97 0.55 -6.27
C LEU A 39 -13.19 0.67 -4.78
N ALA A 40 -12.47 -0.15 -4.02
CA ALA A 40 -12.35 -0.02 -2.58
C ALA A 40 -10.88 -0.08 -2.16
N LEU A 41 -10.54 0.65 -1.10
CA LEU A 41 -9.20 0.70 -0.53
C LEU A 41 -9.24 0.44 0.97
N VAL A 42 -8.56 -0.61 1.41
CA VAL A 42 -8.18 -0.79 2.82
C VAL A 42 -6.75 -0.28 3.01
N TYR A 43 -6.54 0.60 3.97
CA TYR A 43 -5.22 1.21 4.20
C TYR A 43 -4.91 1.41 5.68
N SER A 44 -3.61 1.63 6.01
CA SER A 44 -3.10 1.59 7.40
C SER A 44 -2.57 2.93 7.92
N ARG A 45 -2.61 4.01 7.15
CA ARG A 45 -2.19 5.35 7.58
C ARG A 45 -3.34 6.15 8.17
N THR A 46 -2.99 7.20 8.93
CA THR A 46 -3.99 8.11 9.51
C THR A 46 -4.45 9.20 8.56
N ASP A 47 -3.77 9.40 7.44
CA ASP A 47 -4.17 10.36 6.42
C ASP A 47 -5.56 10.04 5.87
N MET A 48 -6.35 11.09 5.64
CA MET A 48 -7.67 10.93 5.03
C MET A 48 -7.55 10.95 3.49
N PRO A 49 -8.36 10.15 2.78
CA PRO A 49 -8.36 10.15 1.32
C PRO A 49 -8.87 11.48 0.78
N ASN A 50 -8.26 11.92 -0.33
CA ASN A 50 -8.62 13.15 -1.03
C ASN A 50 -8.46 12.93 -2.54
N THR A 51 -9.36 12.17 -3.14
CA THR A 51 -9.38 11.92 -4.59
C THR A 51 -10.75 11.42 -5.04
N THR A 52 -11.08 11.66 -6.30
CA THR A 52 -12.30 11.16 -6.93
C THR A 52 -12.15 9.76 -7.54
N VAL A 53 -10.96 9.16 -7.50
CA VAL A 53 -10.66 7.86 -8.14
C VAL A 53 -11.35 6.70 -7.43
N CYS A 54 -11.57 6.78 -6.12
CA CYS A 54 -12.19 5.73 -5.34
C CYS A 54 -13.21 6.34 -4.36
N LYS A 55 -14.28 5.61 -4.04
CA LYS A 55 -15.31 6.06 -3.10
C LYS A 55 -15.36 5.26 -1.80
N HIS A 56 -14.89 4.02 -1.79
CA HIS A 56 -15.03 3.12 -0.66
C HIS A 56 -13.69 2.96 0.07
N TYR A 57 -13.61 3.46 1.29
CA TYR A 57 -12.37 3.44 2.06
C TYR A 57 -12.57 2.83 3.44
N PHE A 58 -11.63 1.97 3.83
CA PHE A 58 -11.54 1.47 5.19
C PHE A 58 -10.14 1.75 5.75
N GLN A 59 -10.09 2.56 6.81
CA GLN A 59 -8.86 2.95 7.48
C GLN A 59 -8.60 2.06 8.70
N ILE A 60 -7.41 1.47 8.79
CA ILE A 60 -6.91 0.80 9.99
C ILE A 60 -5.80 1.67 10.58
N SER A 61 -6.16 2.65 11.39
CA SER A 61 -5.21 3.63 11.92
C SER A 61 -4.16 2.99 12.84
N GLU A 62 -2.88 3.18 12.56
CA GLU A 62 -1.78 2.70 13.41
C GLU A 62 -1.88 3.23 14.84
N THR A 63 -2.31 4.48 15.00
CA THR A 63 -2.55 5.07 16.33
C THR A 63 -3.63 4.31 17.11
N GLN A 64 -4.72 3.92 16.45
CA GLN A 64 -5.78 3.12 17.08
C GLN A 64 -5.31 1.70 17.37
N VAL A 65 -4.54 1.08 16.47
CA VAL A 65 -3.92 -0.23 16.70
C VAL A 65 -3.03 -0.20 17.93
N MET A 66 -2.19 0.82 18.07
CA MET A 66 -1.33 1.00 19.23
C MET A 66 -2.14 1.20 20.53
N ARG A 67 -3.19 2.01 20.50
CA ARG A 67 -4.10 2.19 21.66
C ARG A 67 -4.82 0.89 22.04
N SER A 68 -5.23 0.09 21.05
CA SER A 68 -5.94 -1.17 21.29
C SER A 68 -5.10 -2.26 21.98
N VAL A 69 -3.78 -2.15 21.94
CA VAL A 69 -2.89 -3.05 22.71
C VAL A 69 -3.06 -2.86 24.21
N PHE A 70 -3.25 -1.60 24.65
CA PHE A 70 -3.40 -1.25 26.07
C PHE A 70 -4.87 -1.13 26.50
N GLN A 71 -5.78 -0.95 25.56
CA GLN A 71 -7.21 -0.77 25.76
C GLN A 71 -7.99 -1.75 24.87
N PRO A 72 -8.19 -3.00 25.33
CA PRO A 72 -8.76 -4.08 24.51
C PRO A 72 -10.17 -3.82 23.93
N TRP A 73 -10.90 -2.88 24.53
CA TRP A 73 -12.22 -2.46 24.04
C TRP A 73 -12.17 -1.54 22.81
N ILE A 74 -11.00 -0.99 22.48
CA ILE A 74 -10.81 -0.20 21.26
C ILE A 74 -10.63 -1.13 20.07
N CYS A 75 -11.53 -1.04 19.10
CA CYS A 75 -11.40 -1.70 17.80
C CYS A 75 -10.73 -0.75 16.82
N ALA A 76 -9.59 -1.17 16.27
CA ALA A 76 -8.91 -0.37 15.25
C ALA A 76 -9.51 -0.62 13.87
N GLY A 77 -10.02 0.42 13.26
CA GLY A 77 -10.55 0.39 11.91
C GLY A 77 -11.97 0.93 11.79
N LYS A 78 -12.18 1.73 10.74
CA LYS A 78 -13.48 2.34 10.42
C LYS A 78 -13.57 2.63 8.92
N GLU A 79 -14.79 2.67 8.41
CA GLU A 79 -15.05 3.25 7.10
C GLU A 79 -14.86 4.77 7.17
N VAL A 80 -14.28 5.32 6.11
CA VAL A 80 -14.04 6.76 5.99
C VAL A 80 -14.47 7.23 4.61
N GLN A 81 -14.81 8.51 4.52
CA GLN A 81 -15.16 9.16 3.27
C GLN A 81 -14.07 10.13 2.84
N ASN A 82 -14.05 10.49 1.57
CA ASN A 82 -13.22 11.56 1.07
C ASN A 82 -13.49 12.85 1.86
N GLN A 83 -12.42 13.50 2.31
CA GLN A 83 -12.52 14.78 2.98
C GLN A 83 -11.67 15.82 2.24
N PRO A 84 -12.18 17.06 2.09
CA PRO A 84 -11.32 18.16 1.69
C PRO A 84 -10.19 18.32 2.71
N VAL A 85 -9.07 18.88 2.27
CA VAL A 85 -7.77 18.94 2.95
C VAL A 85 -7.87 19.57 4.34
N ASP A 86 -8.24 18.81 5.35
CA ASP A 86 -8.00 19.18 6.74
C ASP A 86 -6.97 18.21 7.34
N LYS A 87 -5.82 18.76 7.74
CA LYS A 87 -4.79 18.01 8.46
C LYS A 87 -5.36 17.63 9.82
N THR A 88 -5.79 16.39 9.97
CA THR A 88 -6.20 15.90 11.30
C THR A 88 -5.01 15.91 12.25
N ALA A 89 -5.25 16.20 13.54
CA ALA A 89 -4.20 16.20 14.57
C ALA A 89 -3.45 14.85 14.63
N ASP A 90 -4.16 13.72 14.39
CA ASP A 90 -3.57 12.39 14.36
C ASP A 90 -2.62 12.20 13.15
N ALA A 91 -2.96 12.72 11.96
CA ALA A 91 -2.09 12.68 10.79
C ALA A 91 -0.81 13.51 11.01
N THR A 92 -0.93 14.70 11.59
CA THR A 92 0.22 15.55 11.94
C THR A 92 1.14 14.84 12.94
N ALA A 93 0.57 14.24 13.99
CA ALA A 93 1.35 13.49 14.99
C ALA A 93 2.04 12.25 14.38
N GLU A 94 1.42 11.57 13.42
CA GLU A 94 2.02 10.44 12.72
C GLU A 94 3.20 10.92 11.84
N HIS A 95 3.03 11.96 11.04
CA HIS A 95 4.11 12.55 10.24
C HIS A 95 5.30 12.99 11.09
N GLU A 96 5.07 13.62 12.24
CA GLU A 96 6.13 13.97 13.16
C GLU A 96 6.87 12.75 13.74
N ARG A 97 6.16 11.67 14.08
CA ARG A 97 6.78 10.43 14.54
C ARG A 97 7.67 9.81 13.48
N TYR A 98 7.21 9.76 12.20
CA TYR A 98 8.01 9.26 11.09
C TYR A 98 9.23 10.12 10.85
N ALA A 99 9.10 11.45 10.85
CA ALA A 99 10.22 12.36 10.69
C ALA A 99 11.27 12.21 11.81
N LYS A 100 10.81 12.04 13.06
CA LYS A 100 11.70 11.78 14.22
C LYS A 100 12.36 10.41 14.14
N ALA A 101 11.64 9.38 13.68
CA ALA A 101 12.18 8.04 13.51
C ALA A 101 13.27 7.99 12.43
N HIS A 102 13.06 8.67 11.30
CA HIS A 102 14.07 8.78 10.25
C HIS A 102 15.34 9.51 10.72
N LYS A 103 15.20 10.55 11.55
CA LYS A 103 16.36 11.30 12.09
C LYS A 103 17.20 10.47 13.08
N LYS A 104 16.60 9.55 13.83
CA LYS A 104 17.30 8.74 14.85
C LYS A 104 17.80 7.38 14.37
N ALA A 105 17.55 6.99 13.10
CA ALA A 105 17.98 5.72 12.49
C ALA A 105 17.93 4.50 13.43
N SER A 106 16.86 4.38 14.24
CA SER A 106 16.74 3.33 15.24
C SER A 106 16.33 2.02 14.57
N LEU A 107 17.24 1.06 14.51
CA LEU A 107 17.06 -0.23 13.84
C LEU A 107 15.99 -1.12 14.50
N TRP A 108 15.67 -0.89 15.79
CA TRP A 108 14.66 -1.68 16.50
C TRP A 108 13.22 -1.19 16.31
N MET A 109 13.02 0.09 15.90
CA MET A 109 11.67 0.66 15.74
C MET A 109 10.79 -0.09 14.73
N PRO A 110 11.28 -0.53 13.56
CA PRO A 110 10.48 -1.36 12.66
C PRO A 110 10.01 -2.64 13.33
N LEU A 111 10.87 -3.32 14.09
CA LEU A 111 10.49 -4.56 14.79
C LEU A 111 9.46 -4.32 15.89
N ALA A 112 9.62 -3.26 16.69
CA ALA A 112 8.64 -2.87 17.71
C ALA A 112 7.27 -2.57 17.09
N ARG A 113 7.25 -1.88 15.97
CA ARG A 113 6.04 -1.61 15.20
C ARG A 113 5.32 -2.90 14.78
N GLU A 114 6.05 -3.88 14.25
CA GLU A 114 5.47 -5.16 13.87
C GLU A 114 4.83 -5.89 15.07
N ILE A 115 5.47 -5.81 16.25
CA ILE A 115 4.93 -6.40 17.49
C ILE A 115 3.61 -5.71 17.89
N VAL A 116 3.56 -4.38 17.84
CA VAL A 116 2.34 -3.61 18.10
C VAL A 116 1.19 -4.04 17.18
N TRP A 117 1.46 -4.16 15.88
CA TRP A 117 0.46 -4.62 14.91
C TRP A 117 0.02 -6.07 15.14
N LYS A 118 0.92 -6.93 15.60
CA LYS A 118 0.60 -8.32 15.94
C LYS A 118 -0.34 -8.45 17.13
N LEU A 119 -0.19 -7.56 18.12
CA LEU A 119 -0.96 -7.56 19.37
C LEU A 119 -2.25 -6.74 19.27
N GLY A 120 -2.34 -5.79 18.36
CA GLY A 120 -3.46 -4.88 18.24
C GLY A 120 -4.74 -5.50 17.66
N HIS A 121 -5.90 -4.92 18.05
CA HIS A 121 -7.23 -5.40 17.69
C HIS A 121 -7.74 -4.78 16.38
N TRP A 122 -7.10 -5.10 15.25
CA TRP A 122 -7.49 -4.63 13.91
C TRP A 122 -8.39 -5.59 13.13
N LYS A 123 -8.49 -6.87 13.54
CA LYS A 123 -9.38 -7.88 12.92
C LYS A 123 -10.82 -7.69 13.40
N THR A 124 -11.42 -6.57 13.04
CA THR A 124 -12.74 -6.16 13.54
C THR A 124 -13.89 -6.69 12.69
N ASN A 125 -15.10 -6.72 13.28
CA ASN A 125 -16.32 -7.02 12.52
C ASN A 125 -16.60 -5.95 11.47
N ALA A 126 -16.25 -4.69 11.73
CA ALA A 126 -16.38 -3.61 10.75
C ALA A 126 -15.55 -3.89 9.49
N LEU A 127 -14.29 -4.32 9.62
CA LEU A 127 -13.47 -4.73 8.47
C LEU A 127 -14.09 -5.91 7.72
N LYS A 128 -14.59 -6.92 8.44
CA LYS A 128 -15.26 -8.07 7.82
C LYS A 128 -16.48 -7.65 7.01
N MET A 129 -17.31 -6.79 7.60
CA MET A 129 -18.52 -6.30 6.93
C MET A 129 -18.18 -5.44 5.71
N PHE A 130 -17.19 -4.56 5.81
CA PHE A 130 -16.72 -3.76 4.69
C PHE A 130 -16.31 -4.63 3.49
N VAL A 131 -15.45 -5.63 3.71
CA VAL A 131 -15.00 -6.54 2.64
C VAL A 131 -16.15 -7.35 2.05
N LYS A 132 -17.06 -7.87 2.89
CA LYS A 132 -18.22 -8.66 2.44
C LYS A 132 -19.25 -7.81 1.69
N ASN A 133 -19.55 -6.61 2.18
CA ASN A 133 -20.55 -5.73 1.56
C ASN A 133 -20.05 -5.18 0.22
N PHE A 134 -18.74 -4.86 0.13
CA PHE A 134 -18.15 -4.45 -1.12
C PHE A 134 -18.15 -5.60 -2.14
N ASP A 135 -17.94 -6.85 -1.71
CA ASP A 135 -17.87 -8.07 -2.54
C ASP A 135 -17.03 -7.87 -3.80
N PRO A 136 -15.69 -7.78 -3.67
CA PRO A 136 -14.80 -7.54 -4.80
C PRO A 136 -14.77 -8.74 -5.75
N ASP A 137 -14.56 -8.49 -7.04
CA ASP A 137 -14.24 -9.54 -8.02
C ASP A 137 -12.77 -9.93 -7.96
N ILE A 138 -11.90 -8.96 -7.66
CA ILE A 138 -10.43 -9.12 -7.63
C ILE A 138 -9.86 -8.39 -6.41
N LEU A 139 -8.84 -9.00 -5.79
CA LEU A 139 -7.99 -8.38 -4.79
C LEU A 139 -6.70 -7.89 -5.44
N PHE A 140 -6.36 -6.63 -5.26
CA PHE A 140 -5.09 -6.06 -5.71
C PHE A 140 -4.18 -5.81 -4.50
N ILE A 141 -3.04 -6.51 -4.46
CA ILE A 141 -2.15 -6.64 -3.31
C ILE A 141 -0.77 -6.08 -3.64
N PRO A 142 -0.52 -4.79 -3.40
CA PRO A 142 0.83 -4.24 -3.48
C PRO A 142 1.70 -4.81 -2.38
N ILE A 143 2.92 -5.22 -2.72
CA ILE A 143 3.88 -5.77 -1.75
C ILE A 143 4.69 -4.63 -1.13
N TYR A 144 4.69 -4.58 0.19
CA TYR A 144 5.39 -3.54 0.97
C TYR A 144 6.48 -4.12 1.86
N PRO A 145 7.50 -3.33 2.23
CA PRO A 145 8.59 -3.76 3.13
C PRO A 145 8.16 -3.77 4.62
N THR A 146 6.93 -4.19 4.92
CA THR A 146 6.37 -4.24 6.27
C THR A 146 5.65 -5.56 6.51
N VAL A 147 5.92 -6.19 7.65
CA VAL A 147 5.39 -7.53 7.98
C VAL A 147 3.89 -7.43 8.29
N TYR A 148 3.48 -6.40 9.04
CA TYR A 148 2.07 -6.23 9.44
C TYR A 148 1.14 -6.12 8.23
N MET A 149 1.59 -5.49 7.17
CA MET A 149 0.81 -5.36 5.94
C MET A 149 0.52 -6.74 5.34
N GLY A 150 1.51 -7.63 5.34
CA GLY A 150 1.32 -9.02 4.93
C GLY A 150 0.29 -9.77 5.79
N TRP A 151 0.17 -9.48 7.08
CA TRP A 151 -0.89 -10.07 7.93
C TRP A 151 -2.27 -9.55 7.54
N ILE A 152 -2.41 -8.24 7.30
CA ILE A 152 -3.67 -7.64 6.85
C ILE A 152 -4.07 -8.23 5.49
N GLN A 153 -3.14 -8.26 4.55
CA GLN A 153 -3.35 -8.80 3.22
C GLN A 153 -3.78 -10.27 3.25
N LYS A 154 -3.06 -11.13 3.97
CA LYS A 154 -3.44 -12.55 4.13
C LYS A 154 -4.83 -12.71 4.76
N TYR A 155 -5.15 -11.88 5.77
CA TYR A 155 -6.46 -11.93 6.40
C TYR A 155 -7.58 -11.57 5.42
N ILE A 156 -7.41 -10.52 4.61
CA ILE A 156 -8.39 -10.08 3.62
C ILE A 156 -8.50 -11.09 2.47
N ILE A 157 -7.38 -11.65 1.99
CA ILE A 157 -7.37 -12.71 0.96
C ILE A 157 -8.20 -13.91 1.43
N ASN A 158 -7.97 -14.38 2.64
CA ASN A 158 -8.71 -15.51 3.19
C ASN A 158 -10.20 -15.17 3.45
N LEU A 159 -10.50 -13.92 3.83
CA LEU A 159 -11.86 -13.48 4.10
C LEU A 159 -12.69 -13.34 2.82
N ALA A 160 -12.11 -12.78 1.77
CA ALA A 160 -12.80 -12.54 0.51
C ALA A 160 -12.87 -13.80 -0.37
N GLY A 161 -11.84 -14.65 -0.35
CA GLY A 161 -11.78 -15.86 -1.17
C GLY A 161 -11.81 -15.59 -2.69
N LYS A 162 -11.32 -14.44 -3.11
CA LYS A 162 -11.37 -13.96 -4.51
C LYS A 162 -10.01 -14.07 -5.20
N PRO A 163 -9.97 -14.08 -6.53
CA PRO A 163 -8.73 -14.01 -7.29
C PRO A 163 -7.85 -12.84 -6.81
N THR A 164 -6.55 -13.12 -6.69
CA THR A 164 -5.59 -12.17 -6.11
C THR A 164 -4.53 -11.82 -7.13
N VAL A 165 -4.30 -10.54 -7.31
CA VAL A 165 -3.26 -9.96 -8.14
C VAL A 165 -2.25 -9.26 -7.23
N CYS A 166 -0.97 -9.60 -7.37
CA CYS A 166 0.11 -8.96 -6.64
C CYS A 166 0.83 -7.91 -7.50
N TYR A 167 1.27 -6.83 -6.88
CA TYR A 167 2.08 -5.80 -7.50
C TYR A 167 3.36 -5.58 -6.71
N LEU A 168 4.51 -5.79 -7.36
CA LEU A 168 5.83 -5.67 -6.77
C LEU A 168 6.57 -4.52 -7.46
N ALA A 169 6.78 -3.42 -6.74
CA ALA A 169 7.45 -2.23 -7.24
C ALA A 169 8.94 -2.17 -6.85
N ASP A 170 9.32 -2.88 -5.78
CA ASP A 170 10.68 -2.87 -5.24
C ASP A 170 11.06 -4.26 -4.77
N ASP A 171 12.36 -4.59 -4.77
CA ASP A 171 12.84 -5.85 -4.18
C ASP A 171 12.74 -5.82 -2.65
N ASN A 172 11.57 -6.18 -2.17
CA ASN A 172 11.27 -6.32 -0.74
C ASN A 172 11.53 -7.74 -0.21
N TYR A 173 12.14 -8.62 -1.00
CA TYR A 173 12.31 -10.03 -0.66
C TYR A 173 13.76 -10.48 -0.49
N SER A 174 14.71 -9.99 -1.29
CA SER A 174 16.11 -10.40 -1.20
C SER A 174 16.76 -9.91 0.10
N TYR A 175 17.88 -10.53 0.46
CA TYR A 175 18.69 -10.08 1.59
C TYR A 175 19.78 -9.08 1.20
N ASP A 176 19.92 -8.75 -0.09
CA ASP A 176 21.02 -7.96 -0.63
C ASP A 176 21.12 -6.55 -0.04
N SER A 177 19.98 -5.98 0.33
CA SER A 177 19.91 -4.68 0.98
C SER A 177 20.10 -4.71 2.51
N CYS A 178 20.23 -5.90 3.13
CA CYS A 178 20.30 -6.03 4.58
C CYS A 178 21.72 -5.78 5.09
N LYS A 179 21.87 -4.83 6.04
CA LYS A 179 23.17 -4.40 6.60
C LYS A 179 23.38 -4.76 8.07
N GLY A 180 22.54 -5.60 8.68
CA GLY A 180 22.69 -5.94 10.09
C GLY A 180 21.68 -6.96 10.58
N ILE A 181 21.95 -7.61 11.70
CA ILE A 181 21.17 -8.73 12.24
C ILE A 181 19.67 -8.37 12.35
N LEU A 182 19.32 -7.19 12.85
CA LEU A 182 17.92 -6.79 12.98
C LEU A 182 17.22 -6.66 11.64
N GLN A 183 17.91 -6.21 10.59
CA GLN A 183 17.37 -6.15 9.23
C GLN A 183 17.19 -7.54 8.64
N TYR A 184 18.12 -8.47 8.89
CA TYR A 184 17.97 -9.88 8.49
C TYR A 184 16.77 -10.54 9.18
N VAL A 185 16.57 -10.32 10.48
CA VAL A 185 15.40 -10.83 11.23
C VAL A 185 14.10 -10.25 10.65
N HIS A 186 14.05 -8.94 10.45
CA HIS A 186 12.87 -8.29 9.86
C HIS A 186 12.59 -8.81 8.45
N ARG A 187 13.62 -8.94 7.61
CA ARG A 187 13.50 -9.48 6.25
C ARG A 187 13.05 -10.94 6.26
N TYR A 188 13.55 -11.75 7.20
CA TYR A 188 13.07 -13.12 7.37
C TYR A 188 11.57 -13.16 7.68
N TRP A 189 11.08 -12.34 8.61
CA TRP A 189 9.66 -12.26 8.91
C TRP A 189 8.83 -11.77 7.72
N LEU A 190 9.34 -10.78 7.00
CA LEU A 190 8.70 -10.27 5.78
C LEU A 190 8.57 -11.38 4.72
N ARG A 191 9.61 -12.16 4.50
CA ARG A 191 9.59 -13.29 3.55
C ARG A 191 8.52 -14.32 3.88
N GLN A 192 8.26 -14.59 5.16
CA GLN A 192 7.18 -15.48 5.61
C GLN A 192 5.78 -14.92 5.26
N GLN A 193 5.68 -13.64 4.99
CA GLN A 193 4.43 -13.04 4.53
C GLN A 193 4.35 -12.97 3.00
N VAL A 194 5.34 -12.39 2.38
CA VAL A 194 5.38 -12.14 0.93
C VAL A 194 5.37 -13.44 0.13
N GLY A 195 6.23 -14.40 0.47
CA GLY A 195 6.38 -15.64 -0.30
C GLY A 195 5.06 -16.41 -0.51
N PRO A 196 4.29 -16.70 0.54
CA PRO A 196 3.00 -17.38 0.38
C PRO A 196 1.95 -16.57 -0.40
N ILE A 197 1.95 -15.23 -0.27
CA ILE A 197 1.04 -14.37 -1.04
C ILE A 197 1.41 -14.43 -2.52
N ALA A 198 2.69 -14.21 -2.85
CA ALA A 198 3.18 -14.20 -4.22
C ALA A 198 2.93 -15.52 -4.94
N ARG A 199 3.25 -16.68 -4.31
CA ARG A 199 3.05 -18.00 -4.94
C ARG A 199 1.59 -18.40 -5.13
N LYS A 200 0.67 -17.82 -4.37
CA LYS A 200 -0.78 -18.09 -4.46
C LYS A 200 -1.51 -17.05 -5.30
N SER A 201 -0.84 -15.98 -5.73
CA SER A 201 -1.47 -14.99 -6.59
C SER A 201 -1.79 -15.58 -7.96
N ASN A 202 -2.91 -15.16 -8.52
CA ASN A 202 -3.32 -15.53 -9.87
C ASN A 202 -2.49 -14.82 -10.94
N GLN A 203 -1.99 -13.60 -10.59
CA GLN A 203 -1.13 -12.82 -11.47
C GLN A 203 -0.17 -11.97 -10.62
N MET A 204 1.07 -11.85 -11.09
CA MET A 204 2.06 -10.90 -10.55
C MET A 204 2.29 -9.78 -11.55
N PHE A 205 2.32 -8.54 -11.04
CA PHE A 205 2.79 -7.38 -11.78
C PHE A 205 4.08 -6.86 -11.18
N VAL A 206 4.99 -6.45 -12.05
CA VAL A 206 6.30 -5.86 -11.75
C VAL A 206 6.51 -4.62 -12.61
N ILE A 207 7.52 -3.80 -12.31
CA ILE A 207 7.71 -2.51 -13.00
C ILE A 207 8.79 -2.51 -14.08
N VAL A 208 9.76 -3.44 -14.02
CA VAL A 208 10.89 -3.50 -14.98
C VAL A 208 11.27 -4.95 -15.30
N ASP A 209 11.95 -5.15 -16.44
CA ASP A 209 12.36 -6.48 -16.93
C ASP A 209 13.21 -7.26 -15.92
N LYS A 210 14.17 -6.61 -15.28
CA LYS A 210 15.02 -7.26 -14.28
C LYS A 210 14.24 -7.78 -13.09
N GLU A 211 13.24 -7.01 -12.62
CA GLU A 211 12.36 -7.44 -11.54
C GLU A 211 11.48 -8.61 -11.98
N LYS A 212 11.05 -8.64 -13.26
CA LYS A 212 10.32 -9.77 -13.83
C LYS A 212 11.15 -11.05 -13.76
N GLU A 213 12.37 -11.05 -14.28
CA GLU A 213 13.26 -12.21 -14.27
C GLU A 213 13.51 -12.74 -12.84
N ASP A 214 13.78 -11.83 -11.90
CA ASP A 214 14.05 -12.18 -10.50
C ASP A 214 12.78 -12.71 -9.80
N THR A 215 11.64 -12.12 -10.05
CA THR A 215 10.34 -12.51 -9.48
C THR A 215 9.91 -13.87 -9.99
N ASP A 216 9.97 -14.10 -11.30
CA ASP A 216 9.55 -15.34 -11.94
C ASP A 216 10.44 -16.51 -11.49
N ARG A 217 11.76 -16.30 -11.45
CA ARG A 217 12.71 -17.31 -10.92
C ARG A 217 12.45 -17.62 -9.45
N ARG A 218 12.09 -16.63 -8.64
CA ARG A 218 11.96 -16.73 -7.17
C ARG A 218 10.64 -17.33 -6.73
N PHE A 219 9.56 -17.03 -7.42
CA PHE A 219 8.22 -17.46 -7.04
C PHE A 219 7.61 -18.49 -7.98
N GLY A 220 8.22 -18.74 -9.14
CA GLY A 220 7.69 -19.63 -10.17
C GLY A 220 6.45 -19.05 -10.85
N THR A 221 6.43 -17.74 -11.05
CA THR A 221 5.33 -16.99 -11.68
C THR A 221 5.67 -16.66 -13.13
N ASP A 222 4.68 -16.24 -13.90
CA ASP A 222 4.85 -15.51 -15.16
C ASP A 222 4.32 -14.09 -14.95
N SER A 223 5.20 -13.23 -14.45
CA SER A 223 4.81 -11.86 -14.12
C SER A 223 4.70 -10.99 -15.38
N VAL A 224 3.88 -9.95 -15.29
CA VAL A 224 3.66 -8.98 -16.36
C VAL A 224 4.16 -7.62 -15.92
N ILE A 225 4.81 -6.89 -16.84
CA ILE A 225 5.26 -5.53 -16.56
C ILE A 225 4.06 -4.59 -16.59
N LEU A 226 3.83 -3.90 -15.47
CA LEU A 226 2.80 -2.88 -15.32
C LEU A 226 3.45 -1.57 -14.91
N THR A 227 3.53 -0.65 -15.86
CA THR A 227 4.00 0.71 -15.63
C THR A 227 2.82 1.68 -15.58
N LYS A 228 2.96 2.74 -14.78
CA LYS A 228 1.96 3.80 -14.80
C LYS A 228 2.04 4.56 -16.13
N SER A 229 0.90 4.85 -16.72
CA SER A 229 0.82 5.79 -17.84
C SER A 229 0.59 7.21 -17.31
N ILE A 230 1.26 8.19 -17.92
CA ILE A 230 1.03 9.60 -17.63
C ILE A 230 0.35 10.18 -18.86
N ASP A 231 -0.81 10.80 -18.66
CA ASP A 231 -1.48 11.55 -19.69
C ASP A 231 -0.78 12.92 -19.87
N PHE A 232 -0.13 13.10 -21.00
CA PHE A 232 0.51 14.35 -21.40
C PHE A 232 -0.41 15.24 -22.24
N THR A 233 -1.65 14.84 -22.50
CA THR A 233 -2.61 15.63 -23.29
C THR A 233 -2.82 17.00 -22.65
N GLY A 234 -2.58 18.04 -23.44
CA GLY A 234 -2.69 19.44 -22.98
C GLY A 234 -1.51 19.96 -22.15
N LYS A 235 -0.47 19.15 -21.89
CA LYS A 235 0.75 19.64 -21.26
C LYS A 235 1.67 20.26 -22.31
N ILE A 236 1.93 21.56 -22.19
CA ILE A 236 2.86 22.28 -23.06
C ILE A 236 4.26 22.07 -22.51
N TYR A 237 5.12 21.43 -23.28
CA TYR A 237 6.54 21.34 -22.96
C TYR A 237 7.18 22.72 -23.16
N LYS A 238 7.70 23.31 -22.08
CA LYS A 238 8.52 24.53 -22.19
C LYS A 238 9.98 24.14 -22.28
N HIS A 239 10.58 24.43 -23.42
CA HIS A 239 12.02 24.26 -23.61
C HIS A 239 12.75 25.28 -22.72
N HIS A 240 13.55 24.79 -21.77
CA HIS A 240 14.42 25.64 -20.96
C HIS A 240 15.84 25.54 -21.49
N THR A 241 16.49 26.70 -21.66
CA THR A 241 17.92 26.73 -21.95
C THR A 241 18.66 26.11 -20.75
N PRO A 242 19.56 25.15 -20.98
CA PRO A 242 20.31 24.53 -19.89
C PRO A 242 21.08 25.58 -19.09
N SER A 243 20.99 25.51 -17.76
CA SER A 243 21.82 26.35 -16.89
C SER A 243 23.26 25.83 -16.84
N ILE A 244 24.23 26.71 -16.72
CA ILE A 244 25.64 26.34 -16.49
C ILE A 244 25.99 26.76 -15.05
N PRO A 245 26.38 25.82 -14.16
CA PRO A 245 26.50 24.38 -14.37
C PRO A 245 25.15 23.67 -14.53
N LEU A 246 25.14 22.53 -15.24
CA LEU A 246 23.96 21.68 -15.38
C LEU A 246 23.43 21.22 -14.01
N LYS A 247 22.13 21.40 -13.80
CA LYS A 247 21.46 20.95 -12.58
C LYS A 247 20.65 19.69 -12.89
N PHE A 248 20.99 18.58 -12.24
CA PHE A 248 20.21 17.35 -12.29
C PHE A 248 19.27 17.32 -11.08
N VAL A 249 18.00 17.06 -11.31
CA VAL A 249 17.02 16.84 -10.26
C VAL A 249 16.64 15.37 -10.29
N TYR A 250 16.84 14.68 -9.18
CA TYR A 250 16.33 13.33 -8.96
C TYR A 250 14.98 13.47 -8.23
N THR A 251 13.91 12.93 -8.84
CA THR A 251 12.55 12.95 -8.28
C THR A 251 12.11 11.55 -7.89
#